data_57a2b9568a9fa98030455ec893101035
#
_entry.id   57a2b9568a9fa98030455ec893101035
#
_cell.length_a   1.000
_cell.length_b   1.000
_cell.length_c   1.000
_cell.angle_alpha   90.00
_cell.angle_beta   90.00
_cell.angle_gamma   90.00
#
_symmetry.space_group_name_H-M   'P 1'
#
loop_
_entity.id
_entity.type
_entity.pdbx_description
1 polymer ?
#
loop_
_entity_poly.entity_id
_entity_poly.type
_entity_poly.pdbx_seq_one_letter_code
_entity_poly.pdbx_strand_id
1 'polypeptide(L)'
;MADFRDHIERDRPTDEDIRATVEALLEDPATEFLLAASGGDDVPAGICQLRYRLSVWTATNDCWLEDLFVDDGARGSGLGRALIETAFVRARARGCARVQLDVAEDNTRAIAVYRAAGFGTEPGAPGRTMLITRRLDD
;
A
#
# COMPACT_ATOMS: atom_id res chain seq x y z
N MET A 1 3.96 4.18 -10.36
CA MET A 1 5.06 4.17 -9.34
C MET A 1 6.02 5.33 -9.52
N ALA A 2 6.46 5.67 -10.74
CA ALA A 2 7.31 6.86 -10.95
C ALA A 2 6.64 8.15 -10.44
N ASP A 3 5.39 8.37 -10.79
CA ASP A 3 4.62 9.54 -10.31
C ASP A 3 4.50 9.58 -8.78
N PHE A 4 4.42 8.40 -8.14
CA PHE A 4 4.40 8.31 -6.68
C PHE A 4 5.75 8.69 -6.09
N ARG A 5 6.87 8.18 -6.65
CA ARG A 5 8.23 8.60 -6.26
C ARG A 5 8.38 10.12 -6.35
N ASP A 6 7.95 10.70 -7.47
CA ASP A 6 8.06 12.12 -7.73
C ASP A 6 7.20 12.94 -6.75
N HIS A 7 6.01 12.44 -6.41
CA HIS A 7 5.13 13.05 -5.41
C HIS A 7 5.78 13.13 -4.02
N ILE A 8 6.58 12.11 -3.63
CA ILE A 8 7.32 12.11 -2.35
C ILE A 8 8.71 12.74 -2.46
N GLU A 9 8.96 13.48 -3.56
CA GLU A 9 10.19 14.26 -3.78
C GLU A 9 11.48 13.45 -3.64
N ARG A 10 11.49 12.22 -4.23
CA ARG A 10 12.67 11.36 -4.24
C ARG A 10 13.29 11.26 -5.64
N ASP A 11 14.61 11.33 -5.72
CA ASP A 11 15.38 11.15 -6.97
C ASP A 11 15.64 9.66 -7.29
N ARG A 12 15.49 8.80 -6.31
CA ARG A 12 15.72 7.36 -6.43
C ARG A 12 14.53 6.56 -5.89
N PRO A 13 14.28 5.36 -6.41
CA PRO A 13 14.94 4.70 -7.55
C PRO A 13 14.67 5.40 -8.89
N THR A 14 15.47 5.09 -9.93
CA THR A 14 15.24 5.59 -11.30
C THR A 14 14.00 4.95 -11.92
N ASP A 15 13.50 5.48 -13.03
CA ASP A 15 12.36 4.89 -13.76
C ASP A 15 12.67 3.47 -14.24
N GLU A 16 13.92 3.22 -14.66
CA GLU A 16 14.40 1.90 -15.07
C GLU A 16 14.40 0.92 -13.89
N ASP A 17 14.91 1.36 -12.74
CA ASP A 17 14.91 0.56 -11.50
C ASP A 17 13.47 0.23 -11.07
N ILE A 18 12.55 1.19 -11.13
CA ILE A 18 11.14 1.00 -10.81
C ILE A 18 10.52 -0.04 -11.75
N ARG A 19 10.75 0.10 -13.06
CA ARG A 19 10.22 -0.84 -14.06
C ARG A 19 10.71 -2.26 -13.80
N ALA A 20 12.01 -2.45 -13.68
CA ALA A 20 12.61 -3.76 -13.44
C ALA A 20 12.09 -4.39 -12.14
N THR A 21 11.95 -3.59 -11.10
CA THR A 21 11.45 -4.06 -9.79
C THR A 21 9.97 -4.44 -9.87
N VAL A 22 9.14 -3.64 -10.54
CA VAL A 22 7.72 -3.96 -10.72
C VAL A 22 7.55 -5.24 -11.55
N GLU A 23 8.32 -5.40 -12.63
CA GLU A 23 8.30 -6.63 -13.44
C GLU A 23 8.64 -7.86 -12.58
N ALA A 24 9.66 -7.78 -11.75
CA ALA A 24 10.02 -8.86 -10.82
C ALA A 24 8.91 -9.15 -9.80
N LEU A 25 8.27 -8.10 -9.26
CA LEU A 25 7.18 -8.23 -8.29
C LEU A 25 5.91 -8.81 -8.91
N LEU A 26 5.65 -8.58 -10.20
CA LEU A 26 4.52 -9.18 -10.91
C LEU A 26 4.65 -10.71 -11.05
N GLU A 27 5.88 -11.23 -11.05
CA GLU A 27 6.17 -12.66 -11.05
C GLU A 27 6.12 -13.28 -9.64
N ASP A 28 6.11 -12.48 -8.59
CA ASP A 28 6.06 -12.95 -7.21
C ASP A 28 4.61 -13.26 -6.81
N PRO A 29 4.27 -14.54 -6.51
CA PRO A 29 2.92 -14.93 -6.11
C PRO A 29 2.47 -14.30 -4.77
N ALA A 30 3.39 -13.78 -3.97
CA ALA A 30 3.11 -13.08 -2.72
C ALA A 30 2.85 -11.58 -2.91
N THR A 31 2.77 -11.10 -4.14
CA THR A 31 2.54 -9.68 -4.47
C THR A 31 1.35 -9.53 -5.42
N GLU A 32 0.54 -8.50 -5.19
CA GLU A 32 -0.47 -8.05 -6.12
C GLU A 32 -0.40 -6.54 -6.30
N PHE A 33 -0.65 -6.09 -7.53
CA PHE A 33 -0.90 -4.68 -7.82
C PHE A 33 -2.37 -4.50 -8.20
N LEU A 34 -3.04 -3.55 -7.56
CA LEU A 34 -4.40 -3.13 -7.88
C LEU A 34 -4.32 -1.79 -8.60
N LEU A 35 -5.03 -1.67 -9.70
CA LEU A 35 -5.14 -0.42 -10.45
C LEU A 35 -6.59 0.07 -10.39
N ALA A 36 -6.77 1.36 -10.24
CA ALA A 36 -8.08 2.01 -10.31
C ALA A 36 -8.09 3.06 -11.41
N ALA A 37 -9.15 3.06 -12.20
CA ALA A 37 -9.41 4.07 -13.22
C ALA A 37 -10.67 4.87 -12.85
N SER A 38 -10.69 6.15 -13.20
CA SER A 38 -11.87 7.00 -13.09
C SER A 38 -12.51 7.21 -14.44
N GLY A 39 -13.82 7.05 -14.52
CA GLY A 39 -14.56 7.30 -15.76
C GLY A 39 -14.44 6.16 -16.78
N GLY A 40 -14.77 6.45 -18.04
CA GLY A 40 -14.89 5.46 -19.10
C GLY A 40 -13.67 5.28 -20.00
N ASP A 41 -12.50 5.79 -19.64
CA ASP A 41 -11.30 5.78 -20.47
C ASP A 41 -10.26 4.70 -20.11
N ASP A 42 -10.52 3.92 -19.07
CA ASP A 42 -9.65 2.84 -18.58
C ASP A 42 -8.18 3.26 -18.29
N VAL A 43 -7.93 4.56 -18.17
CA VAL A 43 -6.61 5.08 -17.82
C VAL A 43 -6.42 4.96 -16.31
N PRO A 44 -5.43 4.21 -15.84
CA PRO A 44 -5.19 4.08 -14.40
C PRO A 44 -4.85 5.44 -13.77
N ALA A 45 -5.58 5.78 -12.72
CA ALA A 45 -5.38 6.99 -11.93
C ALA A 45 -5.03 6.70 -10.46
N GLY A 46 -4.99 5.45 -10.10
CA GLY A 46 -4.59 4.99 -8.77
C GLY A 46 -3.94 3.63 -8.80
N ILE A 47 -3.07 3.37 -7.84
CA ILE A 47 -2.37 2.10 -7.67
C ILE A 47 -2.27 1.74 -6.19
N CYS A 48 -2.39 0.45 -5.90
CA CYS A 48 -2.12 -0.13 -4.58
C CYS A 48 -1.27 -1.37 -4.75
N GLN A 49 -0.23 -1.50 -3.94
CA GLN A 49 0.59 -2.70 -3.87
C GLN A 49 0.27 -3.47 -2.59
N LEU A 50 -0.03 -4.75 -2.73
CA LEU A 50 -0.26 -5.67 -1.62
C LEU A 50 0.87 -6.70 -1.58
N ARG A 51 1.32 -7.01 -0.37
CA ARG A 51 2.25 -8.10 -0.12
C ARG A 51 1.67 -9.05 0.92
N TYR A 52 1.79 -10.33 0.64
CA TYR A 52 1.29 -11.40 1.51
C TYR A 52 2.47 -12.12 2.16
N ARG A 53 2.39 -12.30 3.48
CA ARG A 53 3.43 -13.00 4.21
C ARG A 53 2.83 -13.89 5.28
N LEU A 54 3.37 -15.09 5.41
CA LEU A 54 2.97 -15.99 6.48
C LEU A 54 3.42 -15.44 7.82
N SER A 55 2.49 -15.37 8.77
CA SER A 55 2.74 -14.88 10.12
C SER A 55 2.58 -16.00 11.13
N VAL A 56 3.59 -16.22 11.96
CA VAL A 56 3.53 -17.15 13.06
C VAL A 56 2.45 -16.76 14.08
N TRP A 57 2.25 -15.45 14.27
CA TRP A 57 1.33 -14.93 15.28
C TRP A 57 -0.15 -15.08 14.91
N THR A 58 -0.47 -15.07 13.63
CA THR A 58 -1.84 -15.30 13.14
C THR A 58 -2.05 -16.73 12.63
N ALA A 59 -0.97 -17.49 12.50
CA ALA A 59 -0.94 -18.83 11.89
C ALA A 59 -1.52 -18.86 10.45
N THR A 60 -1.52 -17.72 9.77
CA THR A 60 -2.02 -17.52 8.42
C THR A 60 -1.23 -16.40 7.72
N ASN A 61 -1.62 -16.03 6.52
CA ASN A 61 -1.06 -14.87 5.86
C ASN A 61 -1.58 -13.57 6.48
N ASP A 62 -0.67 -12.60 6.60
CA ASP A 62 -1.01 -11.20 6.76
C ASP A 62 -0.89 -10.51 5.40
N CYS A 63 -1.79 -9.59 5.12
CA CYS A 63 -1.70 -8.70 3.96
C CYS A 63 -1.06 -7.40 4.40
N TRP A 64 0.02 -7.02 3.74
CA TRP A 64 0.67 -5.73 3.93
C TRP A 64 0.34 -4.82 2.76
N LEU A 65 -0.29 -3.68 3.03
CA LEU A 65 -0.52 -2.63 2.06
C LEU A 65 0.75 -1.78 2.01
N GLU A 66 1.60 -2.05 1.00
CA GLU A 66 2.92 -1.40 0.86
C GLU A 66 2.80 0.04 0.42
N ASP A 67 2.04 0.26 -0.65
CA ASP A 67 1.89 1.56 -1.28
C ASP A 67 0.44 1.77 -1.71
N LEU A 68 -0.02 2.99 -1.56
CA LEU A 68 -1.29 3.49 -2.07
C LEU A 68 -1.09 4.89 -2.61
N PHE A 69 -1.33 5.06 -3.90
CA PHE A 69 -1.20 6.36 -4.56
C PHE A 69 -2.37 6.60 -5.51
N VAL A 70 -2.90 7.79 -5.48
CA VAL A 70 -3.92 8.29 -6.42
C VAL A 70 -3.41 9.59 -7.02
N ASP A 71 -3.48 9.72 -8.34
CA ASP A 71 -3.09 10.91 -9.06
C ASP A 71 -3.80 12.16 -8.50
N ASP A 72 -3.11 13.29 -8.47
CA ASP A 72 -3.64 14.54 -7.91
C ASP A 72 -4.98 14.94 -8.53
N GLY A 73 -5.12 14.80 -9.85
CA GLY A 73 -6.35 15.13 -10.57
C GLY A 73 -7.53 14.19 -10.28
N ALA A 74 -7.28 13.02 -9.71
CA ALA A 74 -8.28 12.02 -9.37
C ALA A 74 -8.54 11.93 -7.85
N ARG A 75 -7.86 12.72 -7.04
CA ARG A 75 -8.06 12.75 -5.59
C ARG A 75 -9.44 13.31 -5.25
N GLY A 76 -10.04 12.75 -4.19
CA GLY A 76 -11.41 13.10 -3.80
C GLY A 76 -12.51 12.42 -4.64
N SER A 77 -12.14 11.57 -5.60
CA SER A 77 -13.08 10.80 -6.44
C SER A 77 -13.52 9.45 -5.83
N GLY A 78 -12.96 9.07 -4.68
CA GLY A 78 -13.23 7.78 -4.05
C GLY A 78 -12.34 6.62 -4.52
N LEU A 79 -11.36 6.86 -5.40
CA LEU A 79 -10.48 5.80 -5.90
C LEU A 79 -9.61 5.18 -4.81
N GLY A 80 -9.07 5.98 -3.90
CA GLY A 80 -8.28 5.47 -2.77
C GLY A 80 -9.10 4.53 -1.89
N ARG A 81 -10.33 4.90 -1.59
CA ARG A 81 -11.25 4.06 -0.83
C ARG A 81 -11.58 2.76 -1.58
N ALA A 82 -11.87 2.85 -2.87
CA ALA A 82 -12.16 1.67 -3.70
C ALA A 82 -10.97 0.70 -3.74
N LEU A 83 -9.75 1.21 -3.83
CA LEU A 83 -8.53 0.40 -3.75
C LEU A 83 -8.41 -0.31 -2.41
N ILE A 84 -8.66 0.39 -1.30
CA ILE A 84 -8.61 -0.20 0.05
C ILE A 84 -9.69 -1.29 0.21
N GLU A 85 -10.91 -1.02 -0.21
CA GLU A 85 -12.00 -2.01 -0.14
C GLU A 85 -11.69 -3.25 -0.99
N THR A 86 -11.12 -3.06 -2.17
CA THR A 86 -10.65 -4.18 -3.02
C THR A 86 -9.51 -4.93 -2.34
N ALA A 87 -8.58 -4.24 -1.70
CA ALA A 87 -7.51 -4.87 -0.93
C ALA A 87 -8.08 -5.78 0.16
N PHE A 88 -9.12 -5.37 0.87
CA PHE A 88 -9.78 -6.23 1.86
C PHE A 88 -10.41 -7.47 1.25
N VAL A 89 -11.05 -7.35 0.10
CA VAL A 89 -11.61 -8.49 -0.63
C VAL A 89 -10.50 -9.46 -1.04
N ARG A 90 -9.41 -8.96 -1.59
CA ARG A 90 -8.25 -9.79 -2.00
C ARG A 90 -7.60 -10.47 -0.81
N ALA A 91 -7.38 -9.75 0.28
CA ALA A 91 -6.80 -10.30 1.50
C ALA A 91 -7.66 -11.44 2.07
N ARG A 92 -8.97 -11.26 2.14
CA ARG A 92 -9.90 -12.32 2.59
C ARG A 92 -9.85 -13.54 1.68
N ALA A 93 -9.83 -13.33 0.36
CA ALA A 93 -9.74 -14.43 -0.61
C ALA A 93 -8.46 -15.25 -0.46
N ARG A 94 -7.40 -14.65 0.06
CA ARG A 94 -6.13 -15.34 0.37
C ARG A 94 -6.04 -15.87 1.81
N GLY A 95 -7.11 -15.81 2.57
CA GLY A 95 -7.15 -16.29 3.94
C GLY A 95 -6.38 -15.45 4.93
N CYS A 96 -6.13 -14.18 4.63
CA CYS A 96 -5.44 -13.29 5.55
C CYS A 96 -6.29 -12.98 6.77
N ALA A 97 -5.66 -12.96 7.94
CA ALA A 97 -6.32 -12.59 9.19
C ALA A 97 -6.46 -11.06 9.33
N ARG A 98 -5.56 -10.31 8.72
CA ARG A 98 -5.52 -8.84 8.84
C ARG A 98 -4.85 -8.17 7.63
N VAL A 99 -5.16 -6.89 7.46
CA VAL A 99 -4.43 -5.99 6.57
C VAL A 99 -3.72 -4.96 7.44
N GLN A 100 -2.44 -4.76 7.18
CA GLN A 100 -1.59 -3.82 7.92
C GLN A 100 -0.93 -2.84 6.95
N LEU A 101 -0.63 -1.66 7.45
CA LEU A 101 0.15 -0.64 6.77
C LEU A 101 0.93 0.19 7.77
N ASP A 102 1.93 0.90 7.32
CA ASP A 102 2.54 2.00 8.04
C ASP A 102 2.23 3.32 7.34
N VAL A 103 2.14 4.37 8.12
CA VAL A 103 1.88 5.72 7.64
C VAL A 103 2.60 6.72 8.53
N ALA A 104 3.18 7.75 7.91
CA ALA A 104 3.81 8.83 8.66
C ALA A 104 2.78 9.57 9.53
N GLU A 105 3.13 9.85 10.77
CA GLU A 105 2.23 10.47 11.76
C GLU A 105 1.72 11.85 11.33
N ASP A 106 2.49 12.57 10.53
CA ASP A 106 2.15 13.86 9.96
C ASP A 106 1.32 13.81 8.69
N ASN A 107 1.16 12.61 8.09
CA ASN A 107 0.29 12.41 6.93
C ASN A 107 -1.18 12.29 7.36
N THR A 108 -1.72 13.41 7.86
CA THR A 108 -3.07 13.46 8.42
C THR A 108 -4.16 13.12 7.41
N ARG A 109 -3.94 13.44 6.13
CA ARG A 109 -4.88 13.11 5.05
C ARG A 109 -4.99 11.60 4.82
N ALA A 110 -3.88 10.90 4.72
CA ALA A 110 -3.86 9.45 4.58
C ALA A 110 -4.45 8.76 5.81
N ILE A 111 -4.09 9.22 7.00
CA ILE A 111 -4.62 8.69 8.26
C ILE A 111 -6.14 8.81 8.31
N ALA A 112 -6.71 9.93 7.86
CA ALA A 112 -8.17 10.11 7.81
C ALA A 112 -8.84 9.09 6.87
N VAL A 113 -8.25 8.84 5.70
CA VAL A 113 -8.74 7.83 4.74
C VAL A 113 -8.68 6.43 5.35
N TYR A 114 -7.58 6.07 5.98
CA TYR A 114 -7.42 4.75 6.60
C TYR A 114 -8.37 4.55 7.78
N ARG A 115 -8.54 5.55 8.63
CA ARG A 115 -9.51 5.48 9.74
C ARG A 115 -10.94 5.32 9.24
N ALA A 116 -11.31 6.06 8.19
CA ALA A 116 -12.63 5.92 7.57
C ALA A 116 -12.86 4.52 6.98
N ALA A 117 -11.80 3.81 6.59
CA ALA A 117 -11.85 2.43 6.12
C ALA A 117 -11.79 1.39 7.26
N GLY A 118 -11.70 1.82 8.51
CA GLY A 118 -11.70 0.94 9.67
C GLY A 118 -10.32 0.55 10.20
N PHE A 119 -9.25 1.13 9.67
CA PHE A 119 -7.92 0.96 10.27
C PHE A 119 -7.83 1.69 11.60
N GLY A 120 -7.14 1.07 12.54
CA GLY A 120 -6.83 1.66 13.83
C GLY A 120 -5.45 1.25 14.29
N THR A 121 -4.93 1.97 15.28
CA THR A 121 -3.76 1.51 16.00
C THR A 121 -4.19 0.37 16.91
N GLU A 122 -3.41 -0.71 16.96
CA GLU A 122 -3.71 -1.85 17.84
C GLU A 122 -3.90 -1.39 19.29
N PRO A 123 -5.08 -1.60 19.89
CA PRO A 123 -5.28 -1.27 21.30
C PRO A 123 -4.54 -2.29 22.17
N GLY A 124 -3.76 -1.81 23.12
CA GLY A 124 -3.27 -2.62 24.22
C GLY A 124 -1.76 -2.89 24.24
N ALA A 125 -0.98 -2.47 23.27
CA ALA A 125 0.47 -2.47 23.42
C ALA A 125 0.91 -1.23 24.20
N PRO A 126 1.63 -1.37 25.32
CA PRO A 126 2.24 -0.23 25.97
C PRO A 126 3.35 0.32 25.08
N GLY A 127 3.18 1.56 24.65
CA GLY A 127 4.14 2.25 23.81
C GLY A 127 3.79 2.29 22.33
N ARG A 128 4.56 3.06 21.59
CA ARG A 128 4.45 3.19 20.13
C ARG A 128 5.29 2.14 19.43
N THR A 129 4.75 1.51 18.40
CA THR A 129 5.55 0.74 17.46
C THR A 129 6.34 1.70 16.58
N MET A 130 7.66 1.53 16.52
CA MET A 130 8.55 2.33 15.70
C MET A 130 9.15 1.50 14.58
N LEU A 131 9.20 2.05 13.38
CA LEU A 131 10.00 1.51 12.30
C LEU A 131 11.45 1.95 12.52
N ILE A 132 12.35 0.98 12.68
CA ILE A 132 13.79 1.22 12.85
C ILE A 132 14.51 0.68 11.62
N THR A 133 15.24 1.52 10.95
CA THR A 133 15.93 1.18 9.70
C THR A 133 17.43 1.45 9.82
N ARG A 134 18.24 0.53 9.35
CA ARG A 134 19.67 0.74 9.07
C ARG A 134 19.91 0.48 7.58
N ARG A 135 20.52 1.42 6.88
CA ARG A 135 21.01 1.17 5.52
C ARG A 135 22.22 0.26 5.58
N LEU A 136 22.33 -0.64 4.61
CA LEU A 136 23.43 -1.61 4.51
C LEU A 136 24.38 -1.31 3.34
N ASP A 137 24.06 -0.29 2.56
CA ASP A 137 24.93 0.31 1.57
C ASP A 137 26.04 1.09 2.30
N ASP A 138 27.24 0.61 2.21
CA ASP A 138 28.43 1.29 2.74
C ASP A 138 28.83 2.48 1.87
#